data_3b23b62b146b553afcc8656a545bc747
#
_entry.id   3b23b62b146b553afcc8656a545bc747
#
_cell.length_a   1.000
_cell.length_b   1.000
_cell.length_c   1.000
_cell.angle_alpha   90.00
_cell.angle_beta   90.00
_cell.angle_gamma   90.00
#
_symmetry.space_group_name_H-M   'P 1'
#
loop_
_entity.id
_entity.type
_entity.pdbx_description
1 polymer ?
#
loop_
_entity_poly.entity_id
_entity_poly.type
_entity_poly.pdbx_seq_one_letter_code
_entity_poly.pdbx_strand_id
1 'polypeptide(L)'
;SDWFVRLSNGSEIWLGDMQQLGVQRTPYSSDPFFSFAYGGRPSSELLGAWKLERKSVPLDEQRIQHQIVYTDPETHLVVRCVGIEYADFPVVEWTLYFKNGGSVDTPILSDIKAIDDRFERSGNEEYVLHRHKGDNCTADSFEPVDEALIPGTERHIANTGGRPTQTEFPYFNVDADKEGLIFVVSWAGQWAADFVRDDANGLTLRAGQETTRFKLLPGEEVRTPMIVLQFWKDNRMHAQNVWRAWMLAHSMPRPGGNLPPVPHLAACSSHQFGEMINANTENQKFFIDKYLERGLKLDYWWMDAGWYYNKTGWPHTGTWEVDLNRFPGGLRPISDHAHVKGVNIIVWF
;
A
#
# COMPACT_ATOMS: atom_id res chain seq x y z
N SER A 1 -19.59 -11.54 -16.24
CA SER A 1 -20.03 -10.45 -15.38
C SER A 1 -18.80 -9.70 -14.90
N ASP A 2 -18.81 -8.43 -15.15
CA ASP A 2 -17.72 -7.54 -14.81
C ASP A 2 -17.79 -7.20 -13.32
N TRP A 3 -16.71 -6.71 -12.75
CA TRP A 3 -16.67 -6.30 -11.37
C TRP A 3 -17.56 -5.08 -11.15
N PHE A 4 -18.22 -5.01 -10.01
CA PHE A 4 -19.00 -3.85 -9.62
C PHE A 4 -18.77 -3.49 -8.17
N VAL A 5 -18.98 -2.22 -7.83
CA VAL A 5 -19.00 -1.70 -6.46
C VAL A 5 -20.44 -1.31 -6.13
N ARG A 6 -20.94 -1.80 -4.99
CA ARG A 6 -22.26 -1.38 -4.50
C ARG A 6 -22.13 -0.19 -3.57
N LEU A 7 -22.84 0.88 -3.88
CA LEU A 7 -22.88 2.08 -3.06
C LEU A 7 -23.86 1.91 -1.88
N SER A 8 -23.66 2.70 -0.83
CA SER A 8 -24.51 2.71 0.37
C SER A 8 -26.00 3.03 0.10
N ASN A 9 -26.31 3.61 -1.05
CA ASN A 9 -27.68 3.87 -1.51
C ASN A 9 -28.30 2.70 -2.31
N GLY A 10 -27.58 1.57 -2.41
CA GLY A 10 -28.01 0.38 -3.14
C GLY A 10 -27.73 0.40 -4.65
N SER A 11 -27.16 1.48 -5.21
CA SER A 11 -26.73 1.51 -6.60
C SER A 11 -25.45 0.71 -6.79
N GLU A 12 -25.27 0.13 -7.97
CA GLU A 12 -24.10 -0.66 -8.35
C GLU A 12 -23.29 0.11 -9.39
N ILE A 13 -21.98 0.10 -9.24
CA ILE A 13 -21.04 0.67 -10.21
C ILE A 13 -20.20 -0.47 -10.74
N TRP A 14 -20.34 -0.73 -12.02
CA TRP A 14 -19.53 -1.71 -12.71
C TRP A 14 -18.15 -1.11 -12.99
N LEU A 15 -17.06 -1.79 -12.62
CA LEU A 15 -15.71 -1.36 -13.01
C LEU A 15 -15.55 -1.33 -14.54
N GLY A 16 -16.42 -2.03 -15.26
CA GLY A 16 -16.55 -1.95 -16.70
C GLY A 16 -17.49 -0.84 -17.21
N ASP A 17 -18.31 -0.22 -16.34
CA ASP A 17 -19.30 0.81 -16.72
C ASP A 17 -19.51 1.79 -15.55
N MET A 18 -18.58 2.70 -15.38
CA MET A 18 -18.57 3.68 -14.28
C MET A 18 -19.40 4.94 -14.55
N GLN A 19 -20.46 4.82 -15.36
CA GLN A 19 -21.30 5.95 -15.75
C GLN A 19 -22.05 6.66 -14.60
N GLN A 20 -22.17 6.03 -13.44
CA GLN A 20 -23.01 6.57 -12.36
C GLN A 20 -22.31 7.48 -11.36
N LEU A 21 -20.97 7.60 -11.41
CA LEU A 21 -20.21 8.42 -10.45
C LEU A 21 -19.52 9.64 -11.08
N GLY A 22 -19.80 9.95 -12.34
CA GLY A 22 -19.12 11.06 -13.01
C GLY A 22 -17.65 10.80 -13.32
N VAL A 23 -17.09 9.75 -12.81
CA VAL A 23 -15.78 9.23 -13.20
C VAL A 23 -16.05 8.02 -14.09
N GLN A 24 -16.05 8.23 -15.41
CA GLN A 24 -16.35 7.17 -16.36
C GLN A 24 -15.07 6.50 -16.84
N ARG A 25 -15.07 5.17 -16.83
CA ARG A 25 -14.17 4.40 -17.68
C ARG A 25 -14.63 4.53 -19.13
N THR A 26 -13.71 4.65 -20.08
CA THR A 26 -14.05 4.70 -21.51
C THR A 26 -14.90 3.48 -21.89
N PRO A 27 -16.12 3.62 -22.43
CA PRO A 27 -17.11 2.53 -22.55
C PRO A 27 -16.74 1.34 -23.46
N TYR A 28 -15.58 1.37 -24.10
CA TYR A 28 -15.17 0.42 -25.13
C TYR A 28 -13.79 -0.19 -24.95
N SER A 29 -13.16 -0.05 -23.79
CA SER A 29 -11.92 -0.76 -23.55
C SER A 29 -12.26 -2.19 -23.10
N SER A 30 -12.16 -3.15 -24.03
CA SER A 30 -12.08 -4.58 -23.70
C SER A 30 -10.78 -4.92 -22.97
N ASP A 31 -9.91 -3.92 -22.79
CA ASP A 31 -8.61 -4.06 -22.20
C ASP A 31 -8.72 -4.15 -20.67
N PRO A 32 -7.93 -5.00 -20.04
CA PRO A 32 -7.87 -5.08 -18.59
C PRO A 32 -7.38 -3.75 -18.01
N PHE A 33 -7.82 -3.43 -16.78
CA PHE A 33 -7.44 -2.23 -16.02
C PHE A 33 -6.02 -2.29 -15.45
N PHE A 34 -5.18 -3.18 -15.95
CA PHE A 34 -3.77 -3.36 -15.62
C PHE A 34 -2.97 -3.60 -16.88
N SER A 35 -1.66 -3.38 -16.83
CA SER A 35 -0.77 -3.62 -17.97
C SER A 35 0.57 -4.21 -17.55
N PHE A 36 1.25 -4.82 -18.50
CA PHE A 36 2.62 -5.31 -18.38
C PHE A 36 3.24 -5.53 -19.75
N ALA A 37 4.56 -5.66 -19.81
CA ALA A 37 5.26 -6.15 -20.99
C ALA A 37 5.78 -7.57 -20.75
N TYR A 38 5.65 -8.44 -21.76
CA TYR A 38 6.10 -9.83 -21.72
C TYR A 38 6.87 -10.19 -22.98
N GLY A 39 8.14 -10.54 -22.81
CA GLY A 39 9.06 -10.73 -23.93
C GLY A 39 9.21 -9.48 -24.82
N GLY A 40 9.05 -8.29 -24.25
CA GLY A 40 9.07 -7.00 -24.95
C GLY A 40 7.79 -6.61 -25.68
N ARG A 41 6.71 -7.40 -25.58
CA ARG A 41 5.41 -7.09 -26.15
C ARG A 41 4.44 -6.60 -25.08
N PRO A 42 3.63 -5.56 -25.33
CA PRO A 42 2.65 -5.08 -24.35
C PRO A 42 1.51 -6.07 -24.17
N SER A 43 0.96 -6.14 -22.96
CA SER A 43 -0.14 -7.03 -22.59
C SER A 43 -1.39 -6.85 -23.46
N SER A 44 -1.65 -5.64 -23.94
CA SER A 44 -2.76 -5.33 -24.84
C SER A 44 -2.72 -6.10 -26.17
N GLU A 45 -1.52 -6.46 -26.65
CA GLU A 45 -1.36 -7.29 -27.85
C GLU A 45 -1.46 -8.80 -27.56
N LEU A 46 -1.35 -9.20 -26.29
CA LEU A 46 -1.22 -10.60 -25.89
C LEU A 46 -2.53 -11.17 -25.34
N LEU A 47 -3.13 -10.45 -24.39
CA LEU A 47 -4.23 -10.97 -23.56
C LEU A 47 -5.48 -11.37 -24.35
N GLY A 48 -5.71 -10.74 -25.52
CA GLY A 48 -6.82 -11.11 -26.40
C GLY A 48 -6.72 -12.52 -27.00
N ALA A 49 -5.51 -13.08 -27.07
CA ALA A 49 -5.25 -14.43 -27.56
C ALA A 49 -5.10 -15.47 -26.44
N TRP A 50 -4.98 -15.03 -25.19
CA TRP A 50 -4.81 -15.92 -24.05
C TRP A 50 -6.12 -16.53 -23.57
N LYS A 51 -6.03 -17.71 -22.96
CA LYS A 51 -7.20 -18.33 -22.33
C LYS A 51 -7.64 -17.46 -21.15
N LEU A 52 -8.90 -17.07 -21.14
CA LEU A 52 -9.51 -16.25 -20.10
C LEU A 52 -10.51 -17.05 -19.28
N GLU A 53 -10.36 -17.04 -17.97
CA GLU A 53 -11.29 -17.63 -17.01
C GLU A 53 -11.71 -16.58 -15.98
N ARG A 54 -12.98 -16.60 -15.57
CA ARG A 54 -13.55 -15.71 -14.55
C ARG A 54 -14.30 -16.52 -13.51
N LYS A 55 -14.14 -16.14 -12.25
CA LYS A 55 -14.83 -16.78 -11.12
C LYS A 55 -15.14 -15.74 -10.05
N SER A 56 -16.33 -15.84 -9.44
CA SER A 56 -16.73 -15.06 -8.29
C SER A 56 -17.18 -15.98 -7.16
N VAL A 57 -16.73 -15.70 -5.93
CA VAL A 57 -17.03 -16.53 -4.75
C VAL A 57 -17.36 -15.59 -3.58
N PRO A 58 -18.54 -15.68 -2.98
CA PRO A 58 -18.83 -15.02 -1.72
C PRO A 58 -17.85 -15.51 -0.63
N LEU A 59 -17.20 -14.60 0.07
CA LEU A 59 -16.35 -14.91 1.22
C LEU A 59 -17.16 -14.89 2.50
N ASP A 60 -18.08 -13.94 2.61
CA ASP A 60 -19.05 -13.76 3.70
C ASP A 60 -20.21 -12.87 3.20
N GLU A 61 -21.03 -12.37 4.13
CA GLU A 61 -22.19 -11.52 3.82
C GLU A 61 -21.81 -10.15 3.24
N GLN A 62 -20.57 -9.68 3.49
CA GLN A 62 -20.10 -8.36 3.12
C GLN A 62 -19.09 -8.36 1.97
N ARG A 63 -18.48 -9.51 1.64
CA ARG A 63 -17.37 -9.58 0.69
C ARG A 63 -17.56 -10.63 -0.37
N ILE A 64 -17.26 -10.24 -1.60
CA ILE A 64 -17.21 -11.15 -2.75
C ILE A 64 -15.79 -11.11 -3.33
N GLN A 65 -15.17 -12.27 -3.50
CA GLN A 65 -13.91 -12.38 -4.21
C GLN A 65 -14.15 -12.65 -5.68
N HIS A 66 -13.54 -11.85 -6.52
CA HIS A 66 -13.50 -12.02 -7.97
C HIS A 66 -12.11 -12.46 -8.40
N GLN A 67 -12.05 -13.39 -9.36
CA GLN A 67 -10.81 -13.81 -10.01
C GLN A 67 -10.95 -13.70 -11.51
N ILE A 68 -9.94 -13.10 -12.13
CA ILE A 68 -9.74 -13.09 -13.59
C ILE A 68 -8.39 -13.75 -13.84
N VAL A 69 -8.37 -14.79 -14.66
CA VAL A 69 -7.17 -15.58 -14.93
C VAL A 69 -6.92 -15.61 -16.43
N TYR A 70 -5.76 -15.11 -16.84
CA TYR A 70 -5.24 -15.23 -18.20
C TYR A 70 -4.13 -16.28 -18.21
N THR A 71 -4.16 -17.18 -19.17
CA THR A 71 -3.11 -18.20 -19.36
C THR A 71 -2.57 -18.12 -20.78
N ASP A 72 -1.29 -17.87 -20.90
CA ASP A 72 -0.58 -17.91 -22.17
C ASP A 72 -0.53 -19.35 -22.70
N PRO A 73 -1.06 -19.63 -23.90
CA PRO A 73 -1.07 -20.98 -24.45
C PRO A 73 0.33 -21.48 -24.84
N GLU A 74 1.31 -20.61 -25.04
CA GLU A 74 2.66 -20.96 -25.49
C GLU A 74 3.62 -21.23 -24.33
N THR A 75 3.72 -20.30 -23.39
CA THR A 75 4.69 -20.36 -22.29
C THR A 75 4.11 -20.85 -20.99
N HIS A 76 2.77 -20.94 -20.91
CA HIS A 76 2.00 -21.26 -19.70
C HIS A 76 2.19 -20.24 -18.57
N LEU A 77 2.55 -18.99 -18.90
CA LEU A 77 2.45 -17.90 -17.91
C LEU A 77 0.99 -17.72 -17.52
N VAL A 78 0.74 -17.72 -16.23
CA VAL A 78 -0.59 -17.45 -15.65
C VAL A 78 -0.56 -16.06 -15.00
N VAL A 79 -1.44 -15.17 -15.46
CA VAL A 79 -1.69 -13.86 -14.85
C VAL A 79 -3.07 -13.91 -14.18
N ARG A 80 -3.08 -13.83 -12.87
CA ARG A 80 -4.28 -13.94 -12.06
C ARG A 80 -4.54 -12.64 -11.29
N CYS A 81 -5.62 -11.95 -11.60
CA CYS A 81 -6.13 -10.84 -10.82
C CYS A 81 -7.11 -11.38 -9.77
N VAL A 82 -6.84 -11.09 -8.50
CA VAL A 82 -7.71 -11.43 -7.37
C VAL A 82 -8.17 -10.15 -6.72
N GLY A 83 -9.45 -9.88 -6.74
CA GLY A 83 -10.02 -8.68 -6.13
C GLY A 83 -11.14 -9.01 -5.16
N ILE A 84 -11.39 -8.05 -4.26
CA ILE A 84 -12.46 -8.08 -3.27
C ILE A 84 -13.38 -6.90 -3.52
N GLU A 85 -14.67 -7.19 -3.62
CA GLU A 85 -15.76 -6.23 -3.61
C GLU A 85 -16.39 -6.23 -2.21
N TYR A 86 -16.70 -5.05 -1.70
CA TYR A 86 -17.33 -4.83 -0.40
C TYR A 86 -18.79 -4.38 -0.57
N ALA A 87 -19.73 -5.09 0.04
CA ALA A 87 -21.15 -4.75 -0.05
C ALA A 87 -21.57 -3.59 0.88
N ASP A 88 -20.79 -3.35 1.93
CA ASP A 88 -21.03 -2.34 2.96
C ASP A 88 -20.25 -1.04 2.75
N PHE A 89 -19.29 -1.02 1.84
CA PHE A 89 -18.48 0.16 1.50
C PHE A 89 -18.29 0.31 -0.01
N PRO A 90 -18.20 1.54 -0.54
CA PRO A 90 -17.93 1.81 -1.96
C PRO A 90 -16.44 1.60 -2.27
N VAL A 91 -15.92 0.43 -1.94
CA VAL A 91 -14.50 0.07 -2.02
C VAL A 91 -14.34 -1.21 -2.82
N VAL A 92 -13.29 -1.25 -3.62
CA VAL A 92 -12.78 -2.45 -4.27
C VAL A 92 -11.27 -2.49 -4.15
N GLU A 93 -10.72 -3.68 -3.98
CA GLU A 93 -9.27 -3.88 -3.98
C GLU A 93 -8.87 -5.07 -4.83
N TRP A 94 -7.66 -5.07 -5.35
CA TRP A 94 -7.13 -6.24 -6.07
C TRP A 94 -5.61 -6.33 -6.04
N THR A 95 -5.12 -7.54 -6.30
CA THR A 95 -3.71 -7.86 -6.47
C THR A 95 -3.53 -8.75 -7.70
N LEU A 96 -2.51 -8.49 -8.50
CA LEU A 96 -2.12 -9.36 -9.61
C LEU A 96 -1.06 -10.35 -9.14
N TYR A 97 -1.16 -11.57 -9.65
CA TYR A 97 -0.19 -12.64 -9.45
C TYR A 97 0.30 -13.12 -10.81
N PHE A 98 1.59 -13.29 -10.95
CA PHE A 98 2.25 -13.82 -12.15
C PHE A 98 2.92 -15.12 -11.77
N LYS A 99 2.50 -16.23 -12.37
CA LYS A 99 3.02 -17.56 -12.09
C LYS A 99 3.55 -18.22 -13.34
N ASN A 100 4.76 -18.75 -13.27
CA ASN A 100 5.27 -19.62 -14.32
C ASN A 100 4.67 -21.04 -14.16
N GLY A 101 3.70 -21.38 -14.99
CA GLY A 101 3.11 -22.73 -15.08
C GLY A 101 3.83 -23.65 -16.06
N GLY A 102 4.86 -23.15 -16.75
CA GLY A 102 5.66 -23.91 -17.73
C GLY A 102 6.83 -24.67 -17.10
N SER A 103 7.62 -25.33 -17.94
CA SER A 103 8.77 -26.15 -17.54
C SER A 103 10.13 -25.46 -17.78
N VAL A 104 10.12 -24.26 -18.34
CA VAL A 104 11.30 -23.42 -18.60
C VAL A 104 11.10 -22.02 -18.05
N ASP A 105 12.18 -21.25 -17.90
CA ASP A 105 12.10 -19.86 -17.47
C ASP A 105 11.19 -19.06 -18.40
N THR A 106 10.43 -18.12 -17.83
CA THR A 106 9.60 -17.23 -18.67
C THR A 106 10.47 -16.26 -19.48
N PRO A 107 9.99 -15.74 -20.60
CA PRO A 107 10.44 -14.45 -21.12
C PRO A 107 10.43 -13.36 -20.02
N ILE A 108 11.14 -12.25 -20.28
CA ILE A 108 11.19 -11.13 -19.34
C ILE A 108 9.81 -10.52 -19.16
N LEU A 109 9.41 -10.40 -17.90
CA LEU A 109 8.29 -9.58 -17.44
C LEU A 109 8.84 -8.21 -17.06
N SER A 110 8.25 -7.13 -17.56
CA SER A 110 8.60 -5.75 -17.21
C SER A 110 7.41 -4.81 -17.23
N ASP A 111 7.62 -3.60 -16.73
CA ASP A 111 6.65 -2.49 -16.77
C ASP A 111 5.27 -2.86 -16.22
N ILE A 112 5.25 -3.65 -15.14
CA ILE A 112 4.01 -4.14 -14.56
C ILE A 112 3.31 -2.99 -13.82
N LYS A 113 2.10 -2.67 -14.28
CA LYS A 113 1.18 -1.72 -13.64
C LYS A 113 -0.02 -2.48 -13.09
N ALA A 114 -0.16 -2.49 -11.78
CA ALA A 114 -1.28 -3.13 -11.10
C ALA A 114 -2.61 -2.43 -11.38
N ILE A 115 -2.55 -1.13 -11.71
CA ILE A 115 -3.59 -0.36 -12.36
C ILE A 115 -2.99 0.39 -13.56
N ASP A 116 -3.68 0.36 -14.67
CA ASP A 116 -3.46 1.19 -15.86
C ASP A 116 -4.82 1.42 -16.51
N ASP A 117 -5.51 2.46 -16.02
CA ASP A 117 -6.88 2.70 -16.42
C ASP A 117 -7.17 4.20 -16.55
N ARG A 118 -8.11 4.54 -17.43
CA ARG A 118 -8.51 5.90 -17.73
C ARG A 118 -9.91 6.18 -17.18
N PHE A 119 -10.01 7.22 -16.36
CA PHE A 119 -11.24 7.71 -15.75
C PHE A 119 -11.67 9.00 -16.43
N GLU A 120 -12.98 9.20 -16.60
CA GLU A 120 -13.55 10.41 -17.17
C GLU A 120 -14.42 11.12 -16.13
N ARG A 121 -14.27 12.45 -16.04
CA ARG A 121 -15.17 13.30 -15.25
C ARG A 121 -16.47 13.58 -16.01
N SER A 122 -17.58 13.67 -15.28
CA SER A 122 -18.87 14.05 -15.84
C SER A 122 -19.08 15.56 -15.91
N GLY A 123 -18.43 16.31 -15.00
CA GLY A 123 -18.53 17.75 -14.87
C GLY A 123 -17.48 18.52 -15.67
N ASN A 124 -17.51 19.85 -15.51
CA ASN A 124 -16.57 20.76 -16.17
C ASN A 124 -15.42 21.22 -15.27
N GLU A 125 -15.48 20.96 -13.97
CA GLU A 125 -14.42 21.33 -13.05
C GLU A 125 -13.19 20.42 -13.26
N GLU A 126 -11.99 21.00 -13.10
CA GLU A 126 -10.76 20.27 -13.36
C GLU A 126 -10.46 19.30 -12.22
N TYR A 127 -9.70 18.23 -12.52
CA TYR A 127 -9.23 17.31 -11.51
C TYR A 127 -8.30 18.01 -10.52
N VAL A 128 -8.49 17.73 -9.23
CA VAL A 128 -7.58 18.12 -8.16
C VAL A 128 -7.06 16.88 -7.48
N LEU A 129 -5.74 16.74 -7.45
CA LEU A 129 -5.04 15.67 -6.74
C LEU A 129 -4.71 16.13 -5.32
N HIS A 130 -5.37 15.56 -4.33
CA HIS A 130 -5.05 15.72 -2.92
C HIS A 130 -4.14 14.56 -2.48
N ARG A 131 -2.93 14.89 -2.07
CA ARG A 131 -1.92 13.93 -1.62
C ARG A 131 -1.20 14.42 -0.38
N HIS A 132 -0.32 13.64 0.15
CA HIS A 132 0.51 13.98 1.30
C HIS A 132 1.98 13.70 0.96
N LYS A 133 2.87 14.54 1.48
CA LYS A 133 4.28 14.16 1.57
C LYS A 133 4.39 12.88 2.39
N GLY A 134 5.46 12.14 2.20
CA GLY A 134 5.81 11.05 3.08
C GLY A 134 6.58 11.53 4.31
N ASP A 135 7.14 10.59 5.04
CA ASP A 135 7.95 10.87 6.22
C ASP A 135 9.44 10.94 5.89
N ASN A 136 10.05 12.07 6.21
CA ASN A 136 11.49 12.29 6.15
C ASN A 136 12.09 12.65 7.53
N CYS A 137 11.33 12.42 8.61
CA CYS A 137 11.67 12.85 9.98
C CYS A 137 11.87 14.37 10.08
N THR A 138 11.08 15.14 9.36
CA THR A 138 11.10 16.60 9.29
C THR A 138 9.76 17.19 9.71
N ALA A 139 9.72 18.50 9.95
CA ALA A 139 8.50 19.16 10.41
C ALA A 139 7.36 19.15 9.38
N ASP A 140 7.68 18.94 8.10
CA ASP A 140 6.75 18.84 6.99
C ASP A 140 6.39 17.39 6.62
N SER A 141 6.76 16.40 7.45
CA SER A 141 6.32 15.03 7.28
C SER A 141 4.79 14.95 7.28
N PHE A 142 4.23 14.26 6.28
CA PHE A 142 2.80 14.10 6.05
C PHE A 142 2.02 15.40 5.73
N GLU A 143 2.72 16.48 5.37
CA GLU A 143 2.08 17.72 4.95
C GLU A 143 1.15 17.48 3.75
N PRO A 144 -0.11 17.98 3.80
CA PRO A 144 -1.04 17.87 2.68
C PRO A 144 -0.60 18.76 1.50
N VAL A 145 -0.80 18.27 0.29
CA VAL A 145 -0.52 18.97 -0.96
C VAL A 145 -1.72 18.80 -1.89
N ASP A 146 -2.22 19.92 -2.41
CA ASP A 146 -3.28 19.95 -3.41
C ASP A 146 -2.71 20.42 -4.75
N GLU A 147 -2.91 19.65 -5.81
CA GLU A 147 -2.40 19.92 -7.15
C GLU A 147 -3.54 19.85 -8.18
N ALA A 148 -3.74 20.92 -8.96
CA ALA A 148 -4.64 20.87 -10.10
C ALA A 148 -4.00 20.10 -11.26
N LEU A 149 -4.70 19.12 -11.79
CA LEU A 149 -4.27 18.34 -12.96
C LEU A 149 -4.92 18.94 -14.22
N ILE A 150 -4.30 19.96 -14.77
CA ILE A 150 -4.78 20.62 -15.98
C ILE A 150 -4.45 19.80 -17.25
N PRO A 151 -5.14 20.00 -18.38
CA PRO A 151 -4.86 19.30 -19.63
C PRO A 151 -3.37 19.26 -19.99
N GLY A 152 -2.87 18.08 -20.36
CA GLY A 152 -1.47 17.84 -20.67
C GLY A 152 -0.57 17.63 -19.44
N THR A 153 -1.09 17.65 -18.22
CA THR A 153 -0.30 17.34 -17.02
C THR A 153 0.06 15.86 -16.97
N GLU A 154 1.34 15.59 -16.80
CA GLU A 154 1.87 14.28 -16.43
C GLU A 154 2.54 14.38 -15.06
N ARG A 155 2.03 13.67 -14.07
CA ARG A 155 2.55 13.70 -12.72
C ARG A 155 3.00 12.31 -12.30
N HIS A 156 4.31 12.14 -12.14
CA HIS A 156 4.92 10.94 -11.58
C HIS A 156 5.21 11.13 -10.10
N ILE A 157 4.78 10.20 -9.26
CA ILE A 157 4.97 10.21 -7.81
C ILE A 157 5.51 8.85 -7.39
N ALA A 158 6.64 8.85 -6.68
CA ALA A 158 7.27 7.63 -6.19
C ALA A 158 7.91 7.90 -4.83
N ASN A 159 7.88 6.90 -3.94
CA ASN A 159 8.65 6.95 -2.70
C ASN A 159 10.15 6.81 -2.99
N THR A 160 10.98 7.08 -1.99
CA THR A 160 12.43 6.93 -2.10
C THR A 160 12.97 5.95 -1.05
N GLY A 161 14.19 5.45 -1.27
CA GLY A 161 14.88 4.61 -0.29
C GLY A 161 14.23 3.25 0.02
N GLY A 162 13.27 2.81 -0.79
CA GLY A 162 12.60 1.51 -0.63
C GLY A 162 11.62 1.41 0.53
N ARG A 163 11.43 2.46 1.33
CA ARG A 163 10.42 2.53 2.39
C ARG A 163 9.11 3.11 1.83
N PRO A 164 7.95 2.49 2.10
CA PRO A 164 6.71 2.80 1.39
C PRO A 164 6.20 4.23 1.58
N THR A 165 6.58 4.87 2.67
CA THR A 165 6.11 6.22 3.04
C THR A 165 7.23 7.26 3.12
N GLN A 166 8.41 6.96 2.62
CA GLN A 166 9.49 7.94 2.56
C GLN A 166 9.30 8.87 1.37
N THR A 167 9.40 10.17 1.57
CA THR A 167 9.24 11.26 0.60
C THR A 167 7.80 11.46 0.13
N GLU A 168 7.11 10.41 -0.25
CA GLU A 168 5.72 10.41 -0.73
C GLU A 168 4.87 9.39 0.03
N PHE A 169 3.58 9.68 0.18
CA PHE A 169 2.64 8.81 0.87
C PHE A 169 1.69 8.15 -0.15
N PRO A 170 1.51 6.81 -0.12
CA PRO A 170 0.80 6.06 -1.17
C PRO A 170 -0.71 6.15 -1.09
N TYR A 171 -1.24 7.29 -0.70
CA TYR A 171 -2.67 7.59 -0.57
C TYR A 171 -2.97 8.88 -1.32
N PHE A 172 -3.91 8.80 -2.25
CA PHE A 172 -4.31 9.87 -3.14
C PHE A 172 -5.81 10.01 -3.11
N ASN A 173 -6.32 11.24 -3.16
CA ASN A 173 -7.72 11.51 -3.38
C ASN A 173 -7.84 12.43 -4.60
N VAL A 174 -8.41 11.90 -5.67
CA VAL A 174 -8.67 12.65 -6.90
C VAL A 174 -10.10 13.16 -6.83
N ASP A 175 -10.25 14.46 -6.89
CA ASP A 175 -11.52 15.20 -6.84
C ASP A 175 -11.84 15.75 -8.22
N ALA A 176 -13.09 15.65 -8.64
CA ALA A 176 -13.62 16.26 -9.86
C ALA A 176 -15.11 16.62 -9.66
N ASP A 177 -15.40 17.88 -9.33
CA ASP A 177 -16.77 18.42 -9.20
C ASP A 177 -17.68 17.59 -8.25
N LYS A 178 -17.32 17.50 -6.98
CA LYS A 178 -18.06 16.79 -5.91
C LYS A 178 -18.16 15.27 -6.10
N GLU A 179 -17.41 14.73 -6.99
CA GLU A 179 -17.23 13.29 -7.16
C GLU A 179 -15.74 12.99 -7.14
N GLY A 180 -15.36 11.81 -6.71
CA GLY A 180 -13.94 11.51 -6.69
C GLY A 180 -13.63 10.06 -6.36
N LEU A 181 -12.33 9.86 -6.30
CA LEU A 181 -11.74 8.55 -6.14
C LEU A 181 -10.60 8.63 -5.11
N ILE A 182 -10.71 7.88 -4.01
CA ILE A 182 -9.55 7.57 -3.18
C ILE A 182 -8.83 6.39 -3.83
N PHE A 183 -7.53 6.58 -4.07
CA PHE A 183 -6.65 5.63 -4.71
C PHE A 183 -5.45 5.34 -3.81
N VAL A 184 -5.18 4.06 -3.53
CA VAL A 184 -4.09 3.65 -2.64
C VAL A 184 -3.25 2.56 -3.27
N VAL A 185 -1.93 2.72 -3.19
CA VAL A 185 -0.94 1.71 -3.56
C VAL A 185 -0.42 1.03 -2.30
N SER A 186 -0.96 -0.13 -1.97
CA SER A 186 -0.57 -0.89 -0.78
C SER A 186 0.62 -1.80 -1.08
N TRP A 187 1.81 -1.27 -0.82
CA TRP A 187 3.08 -1.96 -1.01
C TRP A 187 4.09 -1.59 0.07
N ALA A 188 4.81 -2.58 0.58
CA ALA A 188 5.80 -2.37 1.65
C ALA A 188 7.19 -1.95 1.14
N GLY A 189 7.35 -1.69 -0.17
CA GLY A 189 8.62 -1.34 -0.80
C GLY A 189 8.50 -0.15 -1.74
N GLN A 190 9.35 -0.13 -2.78
CA GLN A 190 9.39 0.93 -3.78
C GLN A 190 8.21 0.83 -4.74
N TRP A 191 7.38 1.86 -4.80
CA TRP A 191 6.21 1.98 -5.66
C TRP A 191 6.26 3.29 -6.46
N ALA A 192 5.47 3.35 -7.53
CA ALA A 192 5.20 4.59 -8.25
C ALA A 192 3.74 4.66 -8.68
N ALA A 193 3.24 5.88 -8.81
CA ALA A 193 1.93 6.21 -9.37
C ALA A 193 2.08 7.35 -10.38
N ASP A 194 1.46 7.19 -11.55
CA ASP A 194 1.42 8.19 -12.62
C ASP A 194 -0.03 8.68 -12.79
N PHE A 195 -0.18 9.99 -12.90
CA PHE A 195 -1.42 10.68 -13.16
C PHE A 195 -1.25 11.43 -14.48
N VAL A 196 -1.94 10.98 -15.52
CA VAL A 196 -1.81 11.56 -16.88
C VAL A 196 -3.14 12.14 -17.30
N ARG A 197 -3.22 13.47 -17.31
CA ARG A 197 -4.39 14.25 -17.74
C ARG A 197 -4.34 14.50 -19.24
N ASP A 198 -5.29 13.96 -19.97
CA ASP A 198 -5.37 14.20 -21.42
C ASP A 198 -5.95 15.59 -21.77
N ASP A 199 -6.01 15.91 -23.06
CA ASP A 199 -6.55 17.19 -23.53
C ASP A 199 -8.09 17.25 -23.55
N ALA A 200 -8.77 16.12 -23.27
CA ALA A 200 -10.22 16.03 -23.24
C ALA A 200 -10.75 16.08 -21.79
N ASN A 201 -11.35 15.01 -21.29
CA ASN A 201 -11.95 14.96 -19.95
C ASN A 201 -11.41 13.80 -19.09
N GLY A 202 -10.37 13.12 -19.55
CA GLY A 202 -9.85 11.89 -18.95
C GLY A 202 -8.60 12.09 -18.10
N LEU A 203 -8.48 11.25 -17.10
CA LEU A 203 -7.31 11.06 -16.26
C LEU A 203 -6.92 9.60 -16.25
N THR A 204 -5.74 9.29 -16.76
CA THR A 204 -5.17 7.93 -16.67
C THR A 204 -4.39 7.79 -15.37
N LEU A 205 -4.71 6.75 -14.59
CA LEU A 205 -3.98 6.33 -13.41
C LEU A 205 -3.17 5.09 -13.74
N ARG A 206 -1.87 5.14 -13.46
CA ARG A 206 -0.98 3.97 -13.55
C ARG A 206 -0.23 3.80 -12.26
N ALA A 207 -0.19 2.59 -11.70
CA ALA A 207 0.62 2.34 -10.54
C ALA A 207 1.04 0.88 -10.40
N GLY A 208 2.17 0.69 -9.70
CA GLY A 208 2.73 -0.61 -9.40
C GLY A 208 4.04 -0.47 -8.64
N GLN A 209 4.89 -1.49 -8.68
CA GLN A 209 6.29 -1.32 -8.34
C GLN A 209 6.92 -0.38 -9.35
N GLU A 210 7.76 0.54 -8.90
CA GLU A 210 8.35 1.57 -9.78
C GLU A 210 9.12 0.94 -10.94
N THR A 211 9.95 -0.05 -10.64
CA THR A 211 10.75 -0.75 -11.65
C THR A 211 10.56 -2.24 -11.55
N THR A 212 10.09 -2.85 -12.64
CA THR A 212 9.97 -4.31 -12.75
C THR A 212 10.66 -4.79 -14.02
N ARG A 213 11.59 -5.72 -13.86
CA ARG A 213 12.23 -6.41 -14.99
C ARG A 213 12.86 -7.72 -14.50
N PHE A 214 12.16 -8.82 -14.69
CA PHE A 214 12.59 -10.14 -14.21
C PHE A 214 12.02 -11.27 -15.08
N LYS A 215 12.49 -12.49 -14.85
CA LYS A 215 11.90 -13.74 -15.33
C LYS A 215 11.47 -14.57 -14.13
N LEU A 216 10.54 -15.48 -14.34
CA LEU A 216 10.14 -16.47 -13.35
C LEU A 216 10.70 -17.85 -13.72
N LEU A 217 11.31 -18.51 -12.75
CA LEU A 217 11.69 -19.91 -12.87
C LEU A 217 10.43 -20.80 -12.86
N PRO A 218 10.50 -22.06 -13.37
CA PRO A 218 9.36 -22.97 -13.33
C PRO A 218 8.74 -23.10 -11.93
N GLY A 219 7.44 -22.86 -11.83
CA GLY A 219 6.67 -22.91 -10.60
C GLY A 219 6.70 -21.66 -9.73
N GLU A 220 7.59 -20.69 -10.01
CA GLU A 220 7.63 -19.43 -9.26
C GLU A 220 6.36 -18.60 -9.47
N GLU A 221 5.93 -17.93 -8.40
CA GLU A 221 4.85 -16.96 -8.40
C GLU A 221 5.29 -15.67 -7.69
N VAL A 222 4.98 -14.52 -8.27
CA VAL A 222 5.18 -13.19 -7.67
C VAL A 222 3.87 -12.41 -7.69
N ARG A 223 3.74 -11.40 -6.82
CA ARG A 223 2.58 -10.52 -6.78
C ARG A 223 2.95 -9.05 -6.97
N THR A 224 1.99 -8.26 -7.41
CA THR A 224 2.08 -6.80 -7.44
C THR A 224 1.73 -6.16 -6.09
N PRO A 225 1.93 -4.84 -5.95
CA PRO A 225 1.17 -4.05 -5.00
C PRO A 225 -0.33 -4.35 -5.09
N MET A 226 -1.01 -4.31 -3.95
CA MET A 226 -2.46 -4.28 -3.93
C MET A 226 -2.92 -2.85 -4.24
N ILE A 227 -3.88 -2.72 -5.11
CA ILE A 227 -4.56 -1.45 -5.41
C ILE A 227 -5.88 -1.43 -4.65
N VAL A 228 -6.19 -0.29 -4.05
CA VAL A 228 -7.49 -0.05 -3.42
C VAL A 228 -8.10 1.20 -4.02
N LEU A 229 -9.36 1.11 -4.43
CA LEU A 229 -10.15 2.23 -4.91
C LEU A 229 -11.39 2.40 -4.04
N GLN A 230 -11.67 3.63 -3.60
CA GLN A 230 -12.93 4.02 -3.00
C GLN A 230 -13.56 5.14 -3.81
N PHE A 231 -14.75 4.94 -4.33
CA PHE A 231 -15.52 5.97 -5.03
C PHE A 231 -16.34 6.80 -4.06
N TRP A 232 -16.50 8.10 -4.33
CA TRP A 232 -17.25 8.97 -3.45
C TRP A 232 -17.97 10.10 -4.21
N LYS A 233 -19.05 10.63 -3.59
CA LYS A 233 -19.83 11.78 -4.06
C LYS A 233 -20.03 12.79 -2.94
N ASP A 234 -20.30 14.03 -3.34
CA ASP A 234 -20.75 15.18 -2.56
C ASP A 234 -19.71 15.76 -1.59
N ASN A 235 -19.02 14.95 -0.79
CA ASN A 235 -18.20 15.48 0.29
C ASN A 235 -16.92 14.68 0.52
N ARG A 236 -15.79 15.29 0.15
CA ARG A 236 -14.46 14.72 0.31
C ARG A 236 -14.12 14.34 1.77
N MET A 237 -14.53 15.16 2.75
CA MET A 237 -14.28 14.84 4.16
C MET A 237 -15.11 13.63 4.62
N HIS A 238 -16.34 13.51 4.12
CA HIS A 238 -17.14 12.31 4.36
C HIS A 238 -16.48 11.07 3.75
N ALA A 239 -15.95 11.19 2.53
CA ALA A 239 -15.22 10.11 1.87
C ALA A 239 -14.02 9.60 2.70
N GLN A 240 -13.25 10.51 3.30
CA GLN A 240 -12.16 10.15 4.21
C GLN A 240 -12.64 9.45 5.49
N ASN A 241 -13.82 9.80 5.99
CA ASN A 241 -14.43 9.11 7.14
C ASN A 241 -14.91 7.71 6.75
N VAL A 242 -15.49 7.54 5.57
CA VAL A 242 -15.86 6.23 5.00
C VAL A 242 -14.62 5.36 4.83
N TRP A 243 -13.53 5.92 4.30
CA TRP A 243 -12.24 5.22 4.20
C TRP A 243 -11.75 4.70 5.56
N ARG A 244 -11.75 5.54 6.58
CA ARG A 244 -11.35 5.13 7.95
C ARG A 244 -12.26 4.05 8.53
N ALA A 245 -13.57 4.15 8.28
CA ALA A 245 -14.53 3.14 8.71
C ALA A 245 -14.29 1.80 8.01
N TRP A 246 -14.04 1.82 6.69
CA TRP A 246 -13.66 0.62 5.94
C TRP A 246 -12.36 -0.01 6.46
N MET A 247 -11.32 0.79 6.70
CA MET A 247 -10.08 0.28 7.27
C MET A 247 -10.30 -0.40 8.63
N LEU A 248 -11.09 0.20 9.51
CA LEU A 248 -11.45 -0.40 10.79
C LEU A 248 -12.25 -1.70 10.64
N ALA A 249 -13.15 -1.76 9.66
CA ALA A 249 -14.01 -2.91 9.44
C ALA A 249 -13.26 -4.09 8.79
N HIS A 250 -12.41 -3.83 7.79
CA HIS A 250 -11.91 -4.86 6.88
C HIS A 250 -10.38 -4.95 6.79
N SER A 251 -9.64 -3.85 6.97
CA SER A 251 -8.20 -3.81 6.73
C SER A 251 -7.35 -3.96 7.99
N MET A 252 -7.82 -3.47 9.14
CA MET A 252 -7.04 -3.55 10.37
C MET A 252 -6.89 -4.99 10.88
N PRO A 253 -5.67 -5.36 11.34
CA PRO A 253 -5.44 -6.68 11.95
C PRO A 253 -6.40 -6.95 13.11
N ARG A 254 -6.89 -8.17 13.21
CA ARG A 254 -7.80 -8.63 14.26
C ARG A 254 -7.22 -9.88 14.93
N PRO A 255 -6.21 -9.74 15.80
CA PRO A 255 -5.67 -10.86 16.55
C PRO A 255 -6.77 -11.57 17.35
N GLY A 256 -6.93 -12.88 17.16
CA GLY A 256 -8.02 -13.63 17.77
C GLY A 256 -9.41 -13.44 17.14
N GLY A 257 -9.53 -12.66 16.04
CA GLY A 257 -10.69 -12.63 15.15
C GLY A 257 -11.80 -11.63 15.46
N ASN A 258 -11.76 -10.87 16.56
CA ASN A 258 -12.94 -10.12 16.98
C ASN A 258 -12.87 -8.60 16.82
N LEU A 259 -11.91 -7.93 17.44
CA LEU A 259 -11.81 -6.46 17.41
C LEU A 259 -10.41 -6.03 17.00
N PRO A 260 -10.26 -4.86 16.36
CA PRO A 260 -8.95 -4.27 16.20
C PRO A 260 -8.23 -4.16 17.56
N PRO A 261 -6.93 -4.36 17.63
CA PRO A 261 -6.19 -4.19 18.89
C PRO A 261 -6.30 -2.77 19.40
N VAL A 262 -6.34 -2.61 20.71
CA VAL A 262 -6.24 -1.29 21.34
C VAL A 262 -4.88 -0.69 20.99
N PRO A 263 -4.79 0.59 20.61
CA PRO A 263 -3.51 1.24 20.37
C PRO A 263 -2.61 1.14 21.59
N HIS A 264 -1.35 0.75 21.36
CA HIS A 264 -0.32 0.66 22.40
C HIS A 264 0.50 1.94 22.47
N LEU A 265 0.93 2.29 23.67
CA LEU A 265 1.85 3.40 23.92
C LEU A 265 3.27 2.87 23.99
N ALA A 266 4.12 3.31 23.06
CA ALA A 266 5.54 3.03 23.05
C ALA A 266 6.35 4.32 23.24
N ALA A 267 7.47 4.22 23.94
CA ALA A 267 8.45 5.30 24.05
C ALA A 267 9.86 4.77 23.87
N CYS A 268 10.78 5.65 23.48
CA CYS A 268 12.20 5.36 23.31
C CYS A 268 13.07 6.52 23.80
N SER A 269 14.37 6.34 23.79
CA SER A 269 15.36 7.35 24.16
C SER A 269 16.19 7.87 22.98
N SER A 270 15.77 7.57 21.73
CA SER A 270 16.54 7.81 20.49
C SER A 270 17.24 9.16 20.43
N HIS A 271 16.46 10.23 20.58
CA HIS A 271 16.99 11.59 20.44
C HIS A 271 17.82 12.07 21.65
N GLN A 272 17.64 11.43 22.82
CA GLN A 272 18.32 11.85 24.04
C GLN A 272 19.78 11.40 24.06
N PHE A 273 20.10 10.22 23.57
CA PHE A 273 21.41 9.62 23.78
C PHE A 273 22.19 9.33 22.49
N GLY A 274 21.72 9.77 21.34
CA GLY A 274 22.36 9.37 20.09
C GLY A 274 22.43 7.84 20.02
N GLU A 275 21.32 7.19 19.83
CA GLU A 275 21.04 5.76 20.01
C GLU A 275 22.10 4.84 19.46
N MET A 276 22.58 5.13 18.24
CA MET A 276 23.61 4.34 17.57
C MET A 276 24.92 4.20 18.39
N ILE A 277 25.16 5.08 19.39
CA ILE A 277 26.45 5.19 20.05
C ILE A 277 26.32 5.10 21.57
N ASN A 278 25.33 5.76 22.17
CA ASN A 278 25.29 6.04 23.60
C ASN A 278 24.24 5.24 24.39
N ALA A 279 23.30 4.56 23.73
CA ALA A 279 22.34 3.70 24.40
C ALA A 279 23.08 2.54 25.09
N ASN A 280 22.72 2.25 26.34
CA ASN A 280 23.28 1.18 27.15
C ASN A 280 22.26 0.65 28.17
N THR A 281 22.57 -0.46 28.85
CA THR A 281 21.65 -1.10 29.79
C THR A 281 21.11 -0.13 30.84
N GLU A 282 21.96 0.70 31.43
CA GLU A 282 21.57 1.54 32.55
C GLU A 282 20.68 2.72 32.14
N ASN A 283 21.02 3.40 31.02
CA ASN A 283 20.19 4.50 30.59
C ASN A 283 18.82 4.05 30.03
N GLN A 284 18.73 2.86 29.45
CA GLN A 284 17.44 2.30 29.03
C GLN A 284 16.54 2.02 30.24
N LYS A 285 17.05 1.39 31.28
CA LYS A 285 16.30 1.18 32.54
C LYS A 285 15.89 2.49 33.19
N PHE A 286 16.81 3.45 33.25
CA PHE A 286 16.57 4.77 33.84
C PHE A 286 15.38 5.47 33.15
N PHE A 287 15.28 5.44 31.81
CA PHE A 287 14.19 6.10 31.12
C PHE A 287 12.86 5.39 31.29
N ILE A 288 12.83 4.06 31.28
CA ILE A 288 11.62 3.28 31.62
C ILE A 288 11.10 3.76 32.98
N ASP A 289 11.98 3.82 33.97
CA ASP A 289 11.59 4.28 35.31
C ASP A 289 11.08 5.70 35.33
N LYS A 290 11.74 6.63 34.62
CA LYS A 290 11.33 8.05 34.57
C LYS A 290 9.96 8.25 33.93
N TYR A 291 9.61 7.52 32.89
CA TYR A 291 8.27 7.55 32.31
C TYR A 291 7.22 7.10 33.32
N LEU A 292 7.45 5.97 33.97
CA LEU A 292 6.53 5.40 34.95
C LEU A 292 6.39 6.26 36.21
N GLU A 293 7.50 6.80 36.73
CA GLU A 293 7.52 7.74 37.86
C GLU A 293 6.71 9.02 37.59
N ARG A 294 6.61 9.45 36.32
CA ARG A 294 5.80 10.59 35.91
C ARG A 294 4.33 10.23 35.64
N GLY A 295 3.94 9.02 35.91
CA GLY A 295 2.57 8.53 35.70
C GLY A 295 2.20 8.31 34.24
N LEU A 296 3.17 8.24 33.34
CA LEU A 296 2.95 7.92 31.93
C LEU A 296 2.81 6.41 31.77
N LYS A 297 1.69 5.98 31.14
CA LYS A 297 1.52 4.57 30.80
C LYS A 297 2.46 4.20 29.67
N LEU A 298 3.16 3.06 29.80
CA LEU A 298 3.89 2.42 28.73
C LEU A 298 3.38 1.00 28.54
N ASP A 299 3.03 0.63 27.32
CA ASP A 299 2.81 -0.75 26.94
C ASP A 299 4.10 -1.38 26.42
N TYR A 300 4.94 -0.56 25.75
CA TYR A 300 6.21 -0.97 25.18
C TYR A 300 7.31 0.08 25.40
N TRP A 301 8.50 -0.42 25.70
CA TRP A 301 9.75 0.32 25.55
C TRP A 301 10.42 -0.06 24.24
N TRP A 302 10.66 0.92 23.37
CA TRP A 302 11.25 0.72 22.07
C TRP A 302 12.77 0.91 22.16
N MET A 303 13.50 -0.19 21.95
CA MET A 303 14.93 -0.15 21.72
C MET A 303 15.17 0.13 20.23
N ASP A 304 15.40 1.39 19.90
CA ASP A 304 15.62 1.83 18.51
C ASP A 304 16.99 1.37 17.99
N ALA A 305 17.38 1.81 16.79
CA ALA A 305 18.65 1.46 16.15
C ALA A 305 19.86 1.65 17.09
N GLY A 306 20.86 0.77 16.99
CA GLY A 306 22.14 0.91 17.69
C GLY A 306 22.34 0.01 18.91
N TRP A 307 21.42 -0.88 19.27
CA TRP A 307 21.63 -1.88 20.30
C TRP A 307 22.66 -2.97 19.91
N TYR A 308 22.91 -3.08 18.62
CA TYR A 308 23.86 -4.02 18.02
C TYR A 308 25.24 -3.36 17.82
N TYR A 309 26.23 -4.18 17.51
CA TYR A 309 27.56 -3.69 17.17
C TYR A 309 27.53 -2.98 15.81
N ASN A 310 27.75 -1.68 15.78
CA ASN A 310 27.63 -0.84 14.58
C ASN A 310 28.85 0.05 14.32
N LYS A 311 29.94 -0.10 15.09
CA LYS A 311 31.12 0.75 15.03
C LYS A 311 30.79 2.25 15.14
N THR A 312 30.57 2.91 14.02
CA THR A 312 30.43 4.37 13.91
C THR A 312 29.07 4.81 13.35
N GLY A 313 28.07 3.93 13.27
CA GLY A 313 26.71 4.28 12.83
C GLY A 313 26.18 3.53 11.63
N TRP A 314 25.30 4.15 10.90
CA TRP A 314 24.47 3.55 9.85
C TRP A 314 25.19 2.67 8.80
N PRO A 315 26.41 3.00 8.32
CA PRO A 315 27.08 2.13 7.36
C PRO A 315 27.42 0.72 7.87
N HIS A 316 27.36 0.52 9.19
CA HIS A 316 27.64 -0.77 9.85
C HIS A 316 26.39 -1.42 10.42
N THR A 317 25.19 -0.96 10.06
CA THR A 317 23.94 -1.56 10.43
C THR A 317 23.80 -2.93 9.76
N GLY A 318 23.29 -3.93 10.51
CA GLY A 318 22.96 -5.25 9.95
C GLY A 318 23.69 -6.44 10.58
N THR A 319 24.56 -6.23 11.58
CA THR A 319 25.18 -7.35 12.30
C THR A 319 24.14 -8.14 13.12
N TRP A 320 23.17 -7.43 13.69
CA TRP A 320 22.12 -7.93 14.59
C TRP A 320 22.69 -8.70 15.79
N GLU A 321 23.94 -8.40 16.15
CA GLU A 321 24.63 -8.92 17.31
C GLU A 321 24.68 -7.85 18.39
N VAL A 322 24.24 -8.18 19.61
CA VAL A 322 24.22 -7.23 20.72
C VAL A 322 25.62 -6.70 21.01
N ASP A 323 25.78 -5.38 21.11
CA ASP A 323 27.03 -4.78 21.56
C ASP A 323 27.25 -5.01 23.05
N LEU A 324 28.00 -6.04 23.38
CA LEU A 324 28.25 -6.45 24.77
C LEU A 324 29.08 -5.42 25.58
N ASN A 325 29.70 -4.44 24.95
CA ASN A 325 30.35 -3.34 25.69
C ASN A 325 29.32 -2.40 26.33
N ARG A 326 28.23 -2.14 25.64
CA ARG A 326 27.13 -1.29 26.12
C ARG A 326 26.02 -2.10 26.82
N PHE A 327 25.86 -3.33 26.45
CA PHE A 327 24.85 -4.26 26.96
C PHE A 327 25.49 -5.57 27.43
N PRO A 328 26.30 -5.53 28.53
CA PRO A 328 27.13 -6.69 28.92
C PRO A 328 26.35 -7.94 29.30
N GLY A 329 25.08 -7.81 29.68
CA GLY A 329 24.17 -8.92 29.93
C GLY A 329 23.23 -9.22 28.75
N GLY A 330 23.52 -8.72 27.54
CA GLY A 330 22.59 -8.70 26.45
C GLY A 330 21.43 -7.74 26.68
N LEU A 331 20.32 -7.95 26.00
CA LEU A 331 19.10 -7.12 26.18
C LEU A 331 18.19 -7.61 27.31
N ARG A 332 18.46 -8.83 27.82
CA ARG A 332 17.64 -9.44 28.87
C ARG A 332 17.53 -8.61 30.15
N PRO A 333 18.61 -7.97 30.69
CA PRO A 333 18.49 -7.13 31.87
C PRO A 333 17.53 -5.94 31.72
N ILE A 334 17.33 -5.43 30.49
CA ILE A 334 16.37 -4.37 30.19
C ILE A 334 14.96 -4.96 30.14
N SER A 335 14.80 -6.08 29.44
CA SER A 335 13.52 -6.73 29.29
C SER A 335 12.96 -7.24 30.63
N ASP A 336 13.79 -7.85 31.48
CA ASP A 336 13.39 -8.28 32.82
C ASP A 336 12.97 -7.09 33.69
N HIS A 337 13.73 -5.98 33.63
CA HIS A 337 13.41 -4.74 34.35
C HIS A 337 12.09 -4.10 33.89
N ALA A 338 11.79 -4.15 32.60
CA ALA A 338 10.55 -3.63 32.03
C ALA A 338 9.34 -4.54 32.38
N HIS A 339 9.50 -5.86 32.22
CA HIS A 339 8.42 -6.83 32.42
C HIS A 339 7.87 -6.86 33.86
N VAL A 340 8.72 -6.73 34.87
CA VAL A 340 8.26 -6.66 36.27
C VAL A 340 7.42 -5.41 36.56
N LYS A 341 7.41 -4.43 35.64
CA LYS A 341 6.63 -3.19 35.67
C LYS A 341 5.46 -3.20 34.70
N GLY A 342 5.22 -4.31 34.02
CA GLY A 342 4.15 -4.48 33.04
C GLY A 342 4.44 -3.84 31.67
N VAL A 343 5.72 -3.55 31.37
CA VAL A 343 6.16 -2.96 30.09
C VAL A 343 6.85 -4.04 29.25
N ASN A 344 6.46 -4.15 27.99
CA ASN A 344 7.11 -5.05 27.02
C ASN A 344 8.25 -4.34 26.28
N ILE A 345 9.09 -5.10 25.59
CA ILE A 345 10.20 -4.54 24.80
C ILE A 345 9.93 -4.76 23.31
N ILE A 346 10.15 -3.72 22.50
CA ILE A 346 10.27 -3.78 21.05
C ILE A 346 11.73 -3.52 20.69
N VAL A 347 12.26 -4.27 19.75
CA VAL A 347 13.63 -4.11 19.24
C VAL A 347 13.59 -3.78 17.76
N TRP A 348 14.31 -2.73 17.35
CA TRP A 348 14.38 -2.30 15.96
C TRP A 348 15.31 -3.20 15.13
N PHE A 349 14.87 -3.54 13.88
CA PHE A 349 15.65 -4.29 12.90
C PHE A 349 15.65 -3.59 11.54
#